data_4a40ef7ce95c0f1b6156629115a39404
#
_entry.id   4a40ef7ce95c0f1b6156629115a39404
#
_cell.length_a   1.000
_cell.length_b   1.000
_cell.length_c   1.000
_cell.angle_alpha   90.00
_cell.angle_beta   90.00
_cell.angle_gamma   90.00
#
_symmetry.space_group_name_H-M   'P 1'
#
loop_
_entity.id
_entity.type
_entity.pdbx_description
1 polymer ?
#
loop_
_entity_poly.entity_id
_entity_poly.type
_entity_poly.pdbx_seq_one_letter_code
_entity_poly.pdbx_strand_id
1 'polypeptide(L)'
;MKHTRIVFLLLTVFALALGACQSQTEAGQATTEPVSPPETPANPTLILATTTSTQDSGLLDELVPMFQEQSGYTVQTVAVGTGAALAMAEDGNADVLLVHAPASEKALMEAGWGKDRFLVMHNDFVIVGPADDPAAIQGTPTAVEAFQKIADAGAEFITRGDDSGTNKMEFSLWGQTAADPNGQAWYTDSGQGMGATLTITSEKQAYTLTDRATYLANKENLELEILVEGDAALLNVYHVMTVNPEKWPKSNYAGALAFANFMTNADTQALIAEFGVDKFGQPLFFPDADKTDADLGLE
;
A
#
# COMPACT_ATOMS: atom_id res chain seq x y z
N MET A 1 36.89 -83.06 38.95
CA MET A 1 37.11 -83.40 40.39
C MET A 1 36.54 -82.31 41.24
N LYS A 2 35.61 -82.74 42.14
CA LYS A 2 35.10 -82.05 43.38
C LYS A 2 34.31 -80.76 43.18
N HIS A 3 32.94 -80.86 43.24
CA HIS A 3 32.00 -80.90 44.38
C HIS A 3 32.15 -79.75 45.35
N THR A 4 31.04 -78.99 45.55
CA THR A 4 30.19 -79.03 46.76
C THR A 4 29.25 -77.82 46.68
N ARG A 5 27.99 -77.93 46.47
CA ARG A 5 26.79 -78.09 47.31
C ARG A 5 26.54 -77.00 48.37
N ILE A 6 25.34 -76.44 48.27
CA ILE A 6 24.31 -76.11 49.29
C ILE A 6 24.58 -74.81 50.09
N VAL A 7 23.59 -73.96 50.26
CA VAL A 7 22.36 -74.00 51.12
C VAL A 7 21.44 -72.78 50.84
N PHE A 8 20.15 -73.11 50.89
CA PHE A 8 19.01 -72.17 50.96
C PHE A 8 19.08 -71.23 52.15
N LEU A 9 18.66 -70.00 52.00
CA LEU A 9 17.94 -69.28 53.05
C LEU A 9 16.90 -68.33 52.47
N LEU A 10 15.63 -68.65 52.66
CA LEU A 10 14.49 -67.74 52.48
C LEU A 10 14.56 -66.70 53.59
N LEU A 11 14.50 -65.43 53.18
CA LEU A 11 14.06 -64.36 54.09
C LEU A 11 13.12 -63.44 53.33
N THR A 12 11.85 -63.56 53.63
CA THR A 12 10.76 -62.70 53.35
C THR A 12 10.94 -61.38 54.10
N VAL A 13 11.12 -60.28 53.42
CA VAL A 13 10.95 -58.94 53.99
C VAL A 13 9.92 -58.16 53.22
N PHE A 14 8.87 -57.89 53.92
CA PHE A 14 7.75 -57.04 53.60
C PHE A 14 8.24 -55.58 53.58
N ALA A 15 8.22 -54.92 52.45
CA ALA A 15 8.52 -53.48 52.36
C ALA A 15 7.36 -52.77 51.63
N LEU A 16 6.76 -51.84 52.37
CA LEU A 16 5.66 -50.96 51.98
C LEU A 16 5.89 -50.25 50.66
N ALA A 17 4.89 -50.33 49.82
CA ALA A 17 4.76 -49.46 48.66
C ALA A 17 4.42 -48.03 49.07
N LEU A 18 5.38 -47.11 48.95
CA LEU A 18 5.14 -45.68 48.88
C LEU A 18 4.98 -45.32 47.42
N GLY A 19 3.76 -45.11 46.98
CA GLY A 19 3.41 -44.60 45.67
C GLY A 19 3.85 -43.16 45.54
N ALA A 20 4.94 -42.94 44.80
CA ALA A 20 5.28 -41.60 44.25
C ALA A 20 4.55 -41.45 42.91
N CYS A 21 3.45 -40.69 42.90
CA CYS A 21 2.89 -40.17 41.65
C CYS A 21 3.93 -39.24 40.99
N GLN A 22 4.68 -39.76 40.05
CA GLN A 22 5.38 -38.93 39.06
C GLN A 22 4.34 -38.47 38.04
N SER A 23 3.92 -37.21 38.18
CA SER A 23 3.24 -36.52 37.11
C SER A 23 4.21 -36.38 35.93
N GLN A 24 4.10 -37.26 34.96
CA GLN A 24 4.67 -37.02 33.65
C GLN A 24 3.90 -35.85 33.03
N THR A 25 4.51 -34.68 33.04
CA THR A 25 4.12 -33.57 32.16
C THR A 25 4.42 -34.03 30.74
N GLU A 26 3.47 -34.59 30.03
CA GLU A 26 3.53 -34.72 28.58
C GLU A 26 3.67 -33.29 28.03
N ALA A 27 4.86 -32.96 27.55
CA ALA A 27 5.06 -31.82 26.67
C ALA A 27 4.20 -32.11 25.44
N GLY A 28 3.03 -31.47 25.37
CA GLY A 28 2.18 -31.50 24.20
C GLY A 28 2.99 -31.03 23.00
N GLN A 29 3.39 -31.94 22.15
CA GLN A 29 3.76 -31.64 20.80
C GLN A 29 2.54 -30.99 20.15
N ALA A 30 2.61 -29.69 19.92
CA ALA A 30 1.67 -29.00 19.04
C ALA A 30 1.82 -29.67 17.66
N THR A 31 0.93 -30.59 17.37
CA THR A 31 0.72 -31.07 16.01
C THR A 31 0.13 -29.89 15.25
N THR A 32 0.94 -29.20 14.47
CA THR A 32 0.45 -28.32 13.41
C THR A 32 -0.30 -29.23 12.44
N GLU A 33 -1.63 -29.21 12.51
CA GLU A 33 -2.45 -29.80 11.45
C GLU A 33 -2.03 -29.15 10.13
N PRO A 34 -1.84 -29.93 9.06
CA PRO A 34 -1.56 -29.35 7.74
C PRO A 34 -2.73 -28.44 7.38
N VAL A 35 -2.46 -27.15 7.20
CA VAL A 35 -3.45 -26.18 6.70
C VAL A 35 -3.88 -26.68 5.32
N SER A 36 -5.13 -27.08 5.19
CA SER A 36 -5.69 -27.48 3.90
C SER A 36 -5.62 -26.27 2.94
N PRO A 37 -5.26 -26.48 1.67
CA PRO A 37 -5.34 -25.41 0.69
C PRO A 37 -6.73 -24.76 0.69
N PRO A 38 -6.86 -23.45 0.47
CA PRO A 38 -8.16 -22.80 0.40
C PRO A 38 -9.01 -23.42 -0.71
N GLU A 39 -10.32 -23.53 -0.47
CA GLU A 39 -11.24 -23.98 -1.51
C GLU A 39 -11.27 -22.97 -2.66
N THR A 40 -11.16 -23.47 -3.89
CA THR A 40 -11.23 -22.60 -5.07
C THR A 40 -12.60 -21.91 -5.16
N PRO A 41 -12.66 -20.57 -5.18
CA PRO A 41 -13.93 -19.85 -5.31
C PRO A 41 -14.70 -20.21 -6.59
N ALA A 42 -16.02 -20.12 -6.56
CA ALA A 42 -16.86 -20.41 -7.73
C ALA A 42 -16.57 -19.46 -8.92
N ASN A 43 -16.17 -18.23 -8.64
CA ASN A 43 -15.64 -17.27 -9.61
C ASN A 43 -14.24 -16.86 -9.14
N PRO A 44 -13.16 -17.55 -9.58
CA PRO A 44 -11.82 -17.34 -9.02
C PRO A 44 -11.11 -16.10 -9.54
N THR A 45 -11.55 -15.52 -10.66
CA THR A 45 -10.88 -14.35 -11.24
C THR A 45 -11.37 -13.06 -10.60
N LEU A 46 -10.43 -12.19 -10.21
CA LEU A 46 -10.68 -10.88 -9.65
C LEU A 46 -9.91 -9.82 -10.44
N ILE A 47 -10.60 -8.83 -10.98
CA ILE A 47 -9.99 -7.71 -11.71
C ILE A 47 -9.77 -6.56 -10.73
N LEU A 48 -8.51 -6.29 -10.41
CA LEU A 48 -8.06 -5.17 -9.58
C LEU A 48 -7.64 -4.00 -10.46
N ALA A 49 -8.39 -2.91 -10.45
CA ALA A 49 -7.97 -1.65 -11.04
C ALA A 49 -7.20 -0.82 -9.99
N THR A 50 -6.02 -0.34 -10.36
CA THR A 50 -5.16 0.44 -9.46
C THR A 50 -4.39 1.50 -10.24
N THR A 51 -3.51 2.24 -9.56
CA THR A 51 -2.68 3.27 -10.21
C THR A 51 -1.29 2.77 -10.57
N THR A 52 -0.67 3.41 -11.56
CA THR A 52 0.71 3.09 -11.95
C THR A 52 1.67 3.34 -10.78
N SER A 53 1.49 4.40 -9.99
CA SER A 53 2.34 4.67 -8.83
C SER A 53 2.19 3.61 -7.73
N THR A 54 0.99 3.06 -7.53
CA THR A 54 0.79 1.94 -6.61
C THR A 54 1.53 0.68 -7.09
N GLN A 55 1.45 0.37 -8.39
CA GLN A 55 2.20 -0.75 -8.97
C GLN A 55 3.72 -0.51 -8.90
N ASP A 56 4.17 0.68 -9.26
CA ASP A 56 5.60 1.04 -9.31
C ASP A 56 6.27 1.06 -7.92
N SER A 57 5.49 1.19 -6.85
CA SER A 57 6.00 1.07 -5.46
C SER A 57 6.47 -0.34 -5.10
N GLY A 58 5.99 -1.37 -5.82
CA GLY A 58 6.28 -2.78 -5.55
C GLY A 58 5.39 -3.41 -4.46
N LEU A 59 4.54 -2.65 -3.78
CA LEU A 59 3.69 -3.18 -2.69
C LEU A 59 2.79 -4.33 -3.16
N LEU A 60 2.18 -4.20 -4.35
CA LEU A 60 1.29 -5.22 -4.90
C LEU A 60 2.03 -6.49 -5.33
N ASP A 61 3.32 -6.42 -5.60
CA ASP A 61 4.13 -7.58 -5.95
C ASP A 61 4.31 -8.53 -4.74
N GLU A 62 4.15 -7.99 -3.52
CA GLU A 62 4.13 -8.77 -2.28
C GLU A 62 2.71 -9.16 -1.87
N LEU A 63 1.78 -8.21 -1.84
CA LEU A 63 0.44 -8.45 -1.28
C LEU A 63 -0.46 -9.31 -2.18
N VAL A 64 -0.38 -9.16 -3.51
CA VAL A 64 -1.23 -9.93 -4.43
C VAL A 64 -0.95 -11.44 -4.37
N PRO A 65 0.31 -11.92 -4.42
CA PRO A 65 0.59 -13.35 -4.25
C PRO A 65 0.09 -13.91 -2.91
N MET A 66 0.24 -13.16 -1.82
CA MET A 66 -0.25 -13.57 -0.50
C MET A 66 -1.77 -13.71 -0.47
N PHE A 67 -2.48 -12.73 -1.03
CA PHE A 67 -3.94 -12.82 -1.15
C PHE A 67 -4.35 -14.04 -1.97
N GLN A 68 -3.71 -14.29 -3.10
CA GLN A 68 -3.99 -15.43 -3.97
C GLN A 68 -3.78 -16.77 -3.25
N GLU A 69 -2.68 -16.89 -2.49
CA GLU A 69 -2.36 -18.10 -1.72
C GLU A 69 -3.38 -18.33 -0.60
N GLN A 70 -3.81 -17.29 0.08
CA GLN A 70 -4.73 -17.39 1.21
C GLN A 70 -6.18 -17.63 0.80
N SER A 71 -6.59 -17.08 -0.35
CA SER A 71 -8.00 -17.00 -0.74
C SER A 71 -8.41 -17.92 -1.88
N GLY A 72 -7.45 -18.41 -2.66
CA GLY A 72 -7.70 -19.19 -3.88
C GLY A 72 -8.21 -18.36 -5.07
N TYR A 73 -8.31 -17.02 -4.93
CA TYR A 73 -8.58 -16.12 -6.06
C TYR A 73 -7.33 -15.94 -6.91
N THR A 74 -7.54 -15.58 -8.18
CA THR A 74 -6.49 -15.15 -9.11
C THR A 74 -6.73 -13.69 -9.45
N VAL A 75 -5.80 -12.81 -9.09
CA VAL A 75 -5.91 -11.36 -9.31
C VAL A 75 -5.30 -10.98 -10.66
N GLN A 76 -6.09 -10.25 -11.45
CA GLN A 76 -5.63 -9.57 -12.65
C GLN A 76 -5.51 -8.08 -12.35
N THR A 77 -4.28 -7.61 -12.11
CA THR A 77 -4.01 -6.21 -11.83
C THR A 77 -3.95 -5.40 -13.13
N VAL A 78 -4.69 -4.28 -13.15
CA VAL A 78 -4.69 -3.29 -14.24
C VAL A 78 -4.24 -1.96 -13.65
N ALA A 79 -2.98 -1.61 -13.86
CA ALA A 79 -2.38 -0.37 -13.37
C ALA A 79 -2.47 0.74 -14.43
N VAL A 80 -3.25 1.77 -14.15
CA VAL A 80 -3.53 2.90 -15.05
C VAL A 80 -3.57 4.22 -14.25
N GLY A 81 -3.84 5.35 -14.89
CA GLY A 81 -4.10 6.59 -14.16
C GLY A 81 -5.40 6.51 -13.35
N THR A 82 -5.51 7.28 -12.26
CA THR A 82 -6.68 7.23 -11.34
C THR A 82 -8.00 7.40 -12.07
N GLY A 83 -8.11 8.38 -12.99
CA GLY A 83 -9.33 8.58 -13.77
C GLY A 83 -9.73 7.36 -14.59
N ALA A 84 -8.76 6.69 -15.22
CA ALA A 84 -8.99 5.46 -15.98
C ALA A 84 -9.38 4.28 -15.07
N ALA A 85 -8.76 4.16 -13.88
CA ALA A 85 -9.14 3.13 -12.90
C ALA A 85 -10.59 3.32 -12.41
N LEU A 86 -11.00 4.55 -12.11
CA LEU A 86 -12.38 4.87 -11.72
C LEU A 86 -13.36 4.59 -12.87
N ALA A 87 -13.02 4.96 -14.12
CA ALA A 87 -13.83 4.66 -15.29
C ALA A 87 -14.02 3.16 -15.51
N MET A 88 -13.04 2.31 -15.17
CA MET A 88 -13.22 0.86 -15.22
C MET A 88 -14.34 0.37 -14.26
N ALA A 89 -14.49 0.98 -13.10
CA ALA A 89 -15.63 0.68 -12.21
C ALA A 89 -16.96 1.19 -12.77
N GLU A 90 -16.98 2.40 -13.36
CA GLU A 90 -18.16 2.96 -14.00
C GLU A 90 -18.65 2.12 -15.18
N ASP A 91 -17.73 1.50 -15.91
CA ASP A 91 -17.99 0.64 -17.06
C ASP A 91 -18.22 -0.85 -16.70
N GLY A 92 -18.02 -1.23 -15.42
CA GLY A 92 -18.10 -2.62 -14.97
C GLY A 92 -16.96 -3.50 -15.48
N ASN A 93 -15.80 -2.92 -15.77
CA ASN A 93 -14.58 -3.56 -16.25
C ASN A 93 -13.59 -3.86 -15.12
N ALA A 94 -13.92 -3.55 -13.87
CA ALA A 94 -13.19 -3.93 -12.66
C ALA A 94 -14.15 -4.55 -11.64
N ASP A 95 -13.60 -5.30 -10.69
CA ASP A 95 -14.32 -5.85 -9.55
C ASP A 95 -14.00 -5.07 -8.28
N VAL A 96 -12.73 -4.68 -8.13
CA VAL A 96 -12.20 -3.95 -6.98
C VAL A 96 -11.20 -2.90 -7.45
N LEU A 97 -11.13 -1.78 -6.72
CA LEU A 97 -10.18 -0.71 -6.95
C LEU A 97 -9.28 -0.54 -5.71
N LEU A 98 -8.01 -0.20 -5.94
CA LEU A 98 -7.11 0.32 -4.92
C LEU A 98 -6.54 1.64 -5.44
N VAL A 99 -7.06 2.76 -4.95
CA VAL A 99 -6.83 4.11 -5.49
C VAL A 99 -6.61 5.12 -4.37
N HIS A 100 -6.17 6.33 -4.71
CA HIS A 100 -5.77 7.35 -3.75
C HIS A 100 -6.16 8.77 -4.19
N ALA A 101 -7.44 8.96 -4.52
CA ALA A 101 -8.01 10.26 -4.89
C ALA A 101 -9.37 10.46 -4.19
N PRO A 102 -9.39 10.73 -2.87
CA PRO A 102 -10.58 10.68 -2.03
C PRO A 102 -11.80 11.45 -2.58
N ALA A 103 -11.60 12.63 -3.17
CA ALA A 103 -12.70 13.42 -3.74
C ALA A 103 -13.36 12.70 -4.94
N SER A 104 -12.55 12.13 -5.85
CA SER A 104 -13.07 11.38 -7.00
C SER A 104 -13.70 10.05 -6.59
N GLU A 105 -13.17 9.40 -5.56
CA GLU A 105 -13.70 8.17 -4.97
C GLU A 105 -15.08 8.43 -4.33
N LYS A 106 -15.22 9.51 -3.55
CA LYS A 106 -16.51 9.93 -2.95
C LYS A 106 -17.55 10.19 -4.05
N ALA A 107 -17.17 10.87 -5.14
CA ALA A 107 -18.05 11.10 -6.28
C ALA A 107 -18.51 9.78 -6.95
N LEU A 108 -17.60 8.80 -7.10
CA LEU A 108 -17.94 7.47 -7.62
C LEU A 108 -18.93 6.72 -6.70
N MET A 109 -18.75 6.82 -5.38
CA MET A 109 -19.65 6.22 -4.39
C MET A 109 -21.04 6.89 -4.44
N GLU A 110 -21.10 8.22 -4.50
CA GLU A 110 -22.35 9.00 -4.59
C GLU A 110 -23.14 8.69 -5.88
N ALA A 111 -22.44 8.45 -6.99
CA ALA A 111 -23.03 8.00 -8.25
C ALA A 111 -23.54 6.55 -8.21
N GLY A 112 -23.20 5.81 -7.15
CA GLY A 112 -23.63 4.43 -6.91
C GLY A 112 -22.86 3.40 -7.74
N TRP A 113 -21.72 3.73 -8.31
CA TRP A 113 -20.87 2.79 -9.03
C TRP A 113 -20.02 1.93 -8.08
N GLY A 114 -19.62 2.48 -6.92
CA GLY A 114 -19.02 1.73 -5.81
C GLY A 114 -20.08 1.23 -4.82
N LYS A 115 -19.77 0.14 -4.10
CA LYS A 115 -20.61 -0.43 -3.03
C LYS A 115 -20.04 -0.17 -1.65
N ASP A 116 -18.77 -0.53 -1.47
CA ASP A 116 -18.03 -0.34 -0.23
C ASP A 116 -16.74 0.43 -0.51
N ARG A 117 -16.29 1.19 0.49
CA ARG A 117 -15.04 1.96 0.45
C ARG A 117 -14.40 1.88 1.84
N PHE A 118 -13.19 1.35 1.92
CA PHE A 118 -12.46 1.16 3.16
C PHE A 118 -11.12 1.88 3.09
N LEU A 119 -10.77 2.58 4.14
CA LEU A 119 -9.46 3.16 4.33
C LEU A 119 -8.44 2.04 4.54
N VAL A 120 -7.30 2.12 3.87
CA VAL A 120 -6.25 1.08 3.92
C VAL A 120 -4.97 1.61 4.54
N MET A 121 -4.43 2.67 3.96
CA MET A 121 -3.10 3.18 4.28
C MET A 121 -2.94 4.59 3.73
N HIS A 122 -1.87 5.26 4.15
CA HIS A 122 -1.38 6.44 3.45
C HIS A 122 0.12 6.33 3.19
N ASN A 123 0.60 7.08 2.21
CA ASN A 123 1.93 7.62 2.16
C ASN A 123 1.83 9.13 2.02
N ASP A 124 2.92 9.81 1.83
CA ASP A 124 2.91 11.25 1.58
C ASP A 124 3.42 11.56 0.18
N PHE A 125 2.97 12.68 -0.33
CA PHE A 125 3.62 13.36 -1.41
C PHE A 125 4.80 14.16 -0.89
N VAL A 126 5.79 14.35 -1.74
CA VAL A 126 6.94 15.20 -1.49
C VAL A 126 7.18 16.07 -2.71
N ILE A 127 7.72 17.29 -2.50
CA ILE A 127 8.20 18.11 -3.60
C ILE A 127 9.70 17.87 -3.70
N VAL A 128 10.11 17.39 -4.85
CA VAL A 128 11.52 17.13 -5.16
C VAL A 128 12.04 18.14 -6.18
N GLY A 129 13.33 18.38 -6.11
CA GLY A 129 14.00 19.31 -7.02
C GLY A 129 15.52 19.16 -6.96
N PRO A 130 16.27 19.98 -7.72
CA PRO A 130 17.71 19.95 -7.72
C PRO A 130 18.30 20.40 -6.36
N ALA A 131 19.45 19.85 -6.00
CA ALA A 131 20.08 20.09 -4.70
C ALA A 131 20.48 21.57 -4.46
N ASP A 132 20.67 22.34 -5.53
CA ASP A 132 21.00 23.78 -5.45
C ASP A 132 19.76 24.67 -5.23
N ASP A 133 18.57 24.10 -5.33
CA ASP A 133 17.27 24.70 -5.01
C ASP A 133 17.11 26.16 -5.48
N PRO A 134 17.13 26.44 -6.78
CA PRO A 134 17.12 27.81 -7.31
C PRO A 134 15.82 28.59 -6.95
N ALA A 135 14.72 27.92 -6.66
CA ALA A 135 13.48 28.55 -6.18
C ALA A 135 13.44 28.77 -4.66
N ALA A 136 14.45 28.30 -3.92
CA ALA A 136 14.57 28.41 -2.45
C ALA A 136 13.33 27.91 -1.71
N ILE A 137 12.87 26.69 -2.07
CA ILE A 137 11.71 26.07 -1.46
C ILE A 137 12.06 25.19 -0.26
N GLN A 138 13.33 24.81 -0.08
CA GLN A 138 13.75 23.95 1.01
C GLN A 138 13.38 24.54 2.36
N GLY A 139 12.75 23.73 3.21
CA GLY A 139 12.28 24.18 4.53
C GLY A 139 11.06 25.10 4.51
N THR A 140 10.39 25.25 3.37
CA THR A 140 9.12 25.97 3.29
C THR A 140 8.06 25.19 4.07
N PRO A 141 7.25 25.86 4.92
CA PRO A 141 6.36 25.16 5.84
C PRO A 141 5.15 24.48 5.18
N THR A 142 4.76 24.96 3.97
CA THR A 142 3.62 24.40 3.25
C THR A 142 3.95 24.14 1.78
N ALA A 143 3.32 23.14 1.21
CA ALA A 143 3.41 22.81 -0.22
C ALA A 143 2.92 23.95 -1.11
N VAL A 144 1.84 24.62 -0.69
CA VAL A 144 1.29 25.78 -1.43
C VAL A 144 2.30 26.93 -1.51
N GLU A 145 3.00 27.24 -0.41
CA GLU A 145 4.05 28.27 -0.42
C GLU A 145 5.23 27.88 -1.31
N ALA A 146 5.61 26.58 -1.31
CA ALA A 146 6.66 26.07 -2.19
C ALA A 146 6.29 26.20 -3.66
N PHE A 147 5.06 25.85 -4.03
CA PHE A 147 4.53 26.01 -5.39
C PHE A 147 4.53 27.49 -5.82
N GLN A 148 4.09 28.39 -4.92
CA GLN A 148 4.14 29.83 -5.21
C GLN A 148 5.57 30.32 -5.48
N LYS A 149 6.56 29.89 -4.67
CA LYS A 149 7.97 30.24 -4.88
C LYS A 149 8.54 29.71 -6.20
N ILE A 150 8.19 28.49 -6.60
CA ILE A 150 8.58 27.92 -7.89
C ILE A 150 8.05 28.80 -9.03
N ALA A 151 6.78 29.19 -8.97
CA ALA A 151 6.15 30.05 -9.96
C ALA A 151 6.78 31.45 -10.00
N ASP A 152 7.03 32.08 -8.83
CA ASP A 152 7.63 33.41 -8.71
C ASP A 152 9.06 33.44 -9.26
N ALA A 153 9.80 32.34 -9.09
CA ALA A 153 11.13 32.16 -9.64
C ALA A 153 11.12 31.84 -11.16
N GLY A 154 9.99 31.41 -11.72
CA GLY A 154 9.89 30.85 -13.06
C GLY A 154 10.77 29.60 -13.21
N ALA A 155 10.95 28.84 -12.14
CA ALA A 155 11.77 27.63 -12.13
C ALA A 155 11.02 26.47 -12.78
N GLU A 156 11.72 25.66 -13.58
CA GLU A 156 11.08 24.60 -14.36
C GLU A 156 10.40 23.57 -13.44
N PHE A 157 9.12 23.31 -13.73
CA PHE A 157 8.31 22.32 -13.03
C PHE A 157 7.78 21.30 -14.06
N ILE A 158 7.92 20.02 -13.74
CA ILE A 158 7.45 18.92 -14.58
C ILE A 158 6.17 18.36 -13.96
N THR A 159 5.06 18.52 -14.67
CA THR A 159 3.80 17.88 -14.32
C THR A 159 3.65 16.54 -15.01
N ARG A 160 2.86 15.65 -14.42
CA ARG A 160 2.49 14.40 -15.09
C ARG A 160 1.54 14.61 -16.26
N GLY A 161 0.55 15.49 -16.12
CA GLY A 161 -0.42 15.82 -17.17
C GLY A 161 -1.34 14.66 -17.58
N ASP A 162 -1.47 13.62 -16.75
CA ASP A 162 -2.09 12.33 -17.10
C ASP A 162 -3.37 11.99 -16.32
N ASP A 163 -3.96 13.00 -15.65
CA ASP A 163 -5.15 12.84 -14.78
C ASP A 163 -4.98 11.81 -13.64
N SER A 164 -3.74 11.50 -13.25
CA SER A 164 -3.43 10.63 -12.12
C SER A 164 -3.77 11.27 -10.77
N GLY A 165 -3.72 10.47 -9.68
CA GLY A 165 -3.87 10.99 -8.32
C GLY A 165 -2.84 12.05 -7.98
N THR A 166 -1.58 11.87 -8.37
CA THR A 166 -0.51 12.86 -8.21
C THR A 166 -0.81 14.14 -8.98
N ASN A 167 -1.26 14.04 -10.24
CA ASN A 167 -1.61 15.19 -11.06
C ASN A 167 -2.82 15.95 -10.49
N LYS A 168 -3.83 15.24 -9.97
CA LYS A 168 -4.98 15.86 -9.27
C LYS A 168 -4.55 16.59 -7.99
N MET A 169 -3.64 16.01 -7.20
CA MET A 169 -3.07 16.64 -6.02
C MET A 169 -2.30 17.90 -6.41
N GLU A 170 -1.45 17.82 -7.42
CA GLU A 170 -0.71 18.94 -7.96
C GLU A 170 -1.63 20.11 -8.35
N PHE A 171 -2.68 19.85 -9.14
CA PHE A 171 -3.65 20.88 -9.52
C PHE A 171 -4.39 21.46 -8.31
N SER A 172 -4.68 20.65 -7.31
CA SER A 172 -5.27 21.16 -6.06
C SER A 172 -4.33 22.13 -5.33
N LEU A 173 -3.02 21.86 -5.35
CA LEU A 173 -2.02 22.77 -4.75
C LEU A 173 -1.87 24.04 -5.58
N TRP A 174 -1.73 23.96 -6.92
CA TRP A 174 -1.69 25.12 -7.79
C TRP A 174 -2.93 26.02 -7.63
N GLY A 175 -4.13 25.41 -7.51
CA GLY A 175 -5.39 26.14 -7.31
C GLY A 175 -5.47 26.93 -6.00
N GLN A 176 -4.58 26.68 -5.05
CA GLN A 176 -4.47 27.41 -3.79
C GLN A 176 -3.40 28.50 -3.84
N THR A 177 -2.59 28.57 -4.89
CA THR A 177 -1.61 29.65 -5.13
C THR A 177 -2.25 30.80 -5.89
N ALA A 178 -1.53 31.90 -6.02
CA ALA A 178 -1.89 33.01 -6.91
C ALA A 178 -1.43 32.82 -8.37
N ALA A 179 -0.68 31.75 -8.63
CA ALA A 179 -0.11 31.45 -9.94
C ALA A 179 -1.04 30.56 -10.77
N ASP A 180 -1.07 30.81 -12.09
CA ASP A 180 -1.64 29.87 -13.05
C ASP A 180 -0.49 29.25 -13.86
N PRO A 181 -0.20 27.95 -13.69
CA PRO A 181 0.88 27.29 -14.41
C PRO A 181 0.57 27.06 -15.89
N ASN A 182 -0.72 27.08 -16.28
CA ASN A 182 -1.13 26.74 -17.63
C ASN A 182 -0.53 27.70 -18.68
N GLY A 183 0.15 27.13 -19.66
CA GLY A 183 0.76 27.90 -20.76
C GLY A 183 2.05 28.67 -20.38
N GLN A 184 2.55 28.48 -19.17
CA GLN A 184 3.82 29.04 -18.74
C GLN A 184 5.00 28.27 -19.34
N ALA A 185 6.04 28.96 -19.73
CA ALA A 185 7.23 28.33 -20.32
C ALA A 185 8.01 27.44 -19.36
N TRP A 186 7.85 27.65 -18.04
CA TRP A 186 8.48 26.88 -16.97
C TRP A 186 7.66 25.66 -16.54
N TYR A 187 6.45 25.48 -17.07
CA TYR A 187 5.56 24.36 -16.71
C TYR A 187 5.47 23.39 -17.87
N THR A 188 6.09 22.22 -17.72
CA THR A 188 6.23 21.24 -18.79
C THR A 188 5.47 19.96 -18.45
N ASP A 189 4.65 19.50 -19.37
CA ASP A 189 3.90 18.27 -19.27
C ASP A 189 4.76 17.08 -19.74
N SER A 190 4.94 16.07 -18.86
CA SER A 190 5.66 14.86 -19.20
C SER A 190 4.80 13.86 -19.99
N GLY A 191 3.50 13.84 -19.75
CA GLY A 191 2.57 12.82 -20.30
C GLY A 191 2.91 11.39 -19.90
N GLN A 192 3.67 11.19 -18.79
CA GLN A 192 4.25 9.90 -18.41
C GLN A 192 3.83 9.48 -16.98
N GLY A 193 4.06 8.19 -16.66
CA GLY A 193 3.96 7.70 -15.28
C GLY A 193 5.03 8.32 -14.36
N MET A 194 4.85 8.18 -13.02
CA MET A 194 5.66 8.91 -12.04
C MET A 194 7.16 8.61 -12.14
N GLY A 195 7.56 7.35 -12.33
CA GLY A 195 8.98 6.99 -12.47
C GLY A 195 9.65 7.67 -13.65
N ALA A 196 8.99 7.69 -14.82
CA ALA A 196 9.52 8.41 -16.01
C ALA A 196 9.50 9.93 -15.82
N THR A 197 8.48 10.47 -15.15
CA THR A 197 8.41 11.90 -14.79
C THR A 197 9.58 12.30 -13.89
N LEU A 198 9.93 11.49 -12.88
CA LEU A 198 11.09 11.71 -12.02
C LEU A 198 12.41 11.72 -12.81
N THR A 199 12.57 10.79 -13.75
CA THR A 199 13.75 10.75 -14.63
C THR A 199 13.88 12.04 -15.45
N ILE A 200 12.79 12.48 -16.09
CA ILE A 200 12.74 13.74 -16.86
C ILE A 200 13.06 14.94 -15.95
N THR A 201 12.49 14.98 -14.76
CA THR A 201 12.71 16.03 -13.76
C THR A 201 14.19 16.10 -13.37
N SER A 202 14.80 14.93 -13.12
CA SER A 202 16.23 14.83 -12.78
C SER A 202 17.13 15.32 -13.91
N GLU A 203 16.89 14.88 -15.15
CA GLU A 203 17.65 15.30 -16.32
C GLU A 203 17.57 16.80 -16.59
N LYS A 204 16.41 17.41 -16.27
CA LYS A 204 16.17 18.84 -16.47
C LYS A 204 16.54 19.71 -15.28
N GLN A 205 16.93 19.10 -14.15
CA GLN A 205 17.17 19.80 -12.88
C GLN A 205 15.97 20.69 -12.51
N ALA A 206 14.77 20.12 -12.66
CA ALA A 206 13.48 20.76 -12.44
C ALA A 206 12.85 20.34 -11.11
N TYR A 207 11.68 20.88 -10.80
CA TYR A 207 10.85 20.49 -9.67
C TYR A 207 9.71 19.60 -10.13
N THR A 208 9.23 18.72 -9.24
CA THR A 208 7.98 17.96 -9.42
C THR A 208 7.38 17.54 -8.09
N LEU A 209 6.08 17.24 -8.10
CA LEU A 209 5.39 16.55 -7.02
C LEU A 209 5.45 15.06 -7.29
N THR A 210 5.79 14.27 -6.28
CA THR A 210 5.80 12.79 -6.36
C THR A 210 5.36 12.18 -5.04
N ASP A 211 4.84 10.96 -5.07
CA ASP A 211 4.72 10.16 -3.86
C ASP A 211 6.12 9.71 -3.40
N ARG A 212 6.31 9.66 -2.07
CA ARG A 212 7.60 9.29 -1.45
C ARG A 212 8.05 7.90 -1.87
N ALA A 213 7.13 6.94 -1.97
CA ALA A 213 7.46 5.55 -2.30
C ALA A 213 8.11 5.45 -3.68
N THR A 214 7.50 6.07 -4.70
CA THR A 214 8.05 6.09 -6.06
C THR A 214 9.40 6.83 -6.11
N TYR A 215 9.54 7.96 -5.40
CA TYR A 215 10.83 8.64 -5.31
C TYR A 215 11.92 7.75 -4.70
N LEU A 216 11.67 7.14 -3.55
CA LEU A 216 12.64 6.27 -2.87
C LEU A 216 13.00 5.03 -3.70
N ALA A 217 12.03 4.44 -4.40
CA ALA A 217 12.27 3.31 -5.28
C ALA A 217 13.20 3.64 -6.46
N ASN A 218 13.26 4.91 -6.88
CA ASN A 218 14.08 5.37 -8.00
C ASN A 218 15.30 6.20 -7.58
N LYS A 219 15.44 6.55 -6.29
CA LYS A 219 16.40 7.53 -5.75
C LYS A 219 17.84 7.33 -6.22
N GLU A 220 18.30 6.08 -6.31
CA GLU A 220 19.68 5.78 -6.72
C GLU A 220 20.02 6.24 -8.15
N ASN A 221 19.00 6.48 -8.98
CA ASN A 221 19.13 6.90 -10.37
C ASN A 221 18.76 8.38 -10.60
N LEU A 222 18.48 9.12 -9.52
CA LEU A 222 18.01 10.50 -9.59
C LEU A 222 19.01 11.46 -8.96
N GLU A 223 19.21 12.60 -9.58
CA GLU A 223 19.95 13.75 -9.03
C GLU A 223 18.95 14.78 -8.46
N LEU A 224 18.02 14.31 -7.61
CA LEU A 224 16.98 15.11 -6.98
C LEU A 224 17.00 14.89 -5.47
N GLU A 225 16.65 15.94 -4.72
CA GLU A 225 16.49 15.89 -3.27
C GLU A 225 15.04 16.17 -2.88
N ILE A 226 14.60 15.64 -1.72
CA ILE A 226 13.34 16.06 -1.12
C ILE A 226 13.55 17.44 -0.51
N LEU A 227 12.81 18.43 -1.00
CA LEU A 227 12.93 19.82 -0.56
C LEU A 227 11.77 20.24 0.35
N VAL A 228 10.57 19.68 0.14
CA VAL A 228 9.39 19.91 1.00
C VAL A 228 8.68 18.62 1.29
N GLU A 229 8.40 18.40 2.57
CA GLU A 229 7.71 17.22 3.11
C GLU A 229 6.98 17.57 4.42
N GLY A 230 6.11 16.66 4.89
CA GLY A 230 5.48 16.76 6.21
C GLY A 230 4.31 17.73 6.32
N ASP A 231 3.87 18.35 5.22
CA ASP A 231 2.63 19.14 5.20
C ASP A 231 1.42 18.21 5.16
N ALA A 232 0.41 18.50 5.99
CA ALA A 232 -0.85 17.73 5.99
C ALA A 232 -1.56 17.70 4.63
N ALA A 233 -1.39 18.75 3.81
CA ALA A 233 -1.91 18.80 2.45
C ALA A 233 -1.21 17.79 1.50
N LEU A 234 -0.09 17.21 1.91
CA LEU A 234 0.67 16.23 1.12
C LEU A 234 0.31 14.76 1.46
N LEU A 235 -0.68 14.51 2.31
CA LEU A 235 -1.12 13.15 2.58
C LEU A 235 -1.71 12.49 1.33
N ASN A 236 -1.24 11.31 1.03
CA ASN A 236 -1.69 10.49 -0.09
C ASN A 236 -2.38 9.24 0.45
N VAL A 237 -3.71 9.28 0.51
CA VAL A 237 -4.53 8.32 1.25
C VAL A 237 -5.18 7.32 0.31
N TYR A 238 -4.98 6.03 0.59
CA TYR A 238 -5.41 4.91 -0.23
C TYR A 238 -6.66 4.25 0.31
N HIS A 239 -7.62 4.02 -0.58
CA HIS A 239 -8.82 3.27 -0.28
C HIS A 239 -8.96 2.06 -1.20
N VAL A 240 -9.46 0.97 -0.64
CA VAL A 240 -9.95 -0.17 -1.40
C VAL A 240 -11.48 -0.02 -1.55
N MET A 241 -11.97 -0.18 -2.79
CA MET A 241 -13.37 0.01 -3.12
C MET A 241 -13.91 -1.18 -3.90
N THR A 242 -15.10 -1.66 -3.55
CA THR A 242 -15.78 -2.70 -4.34
C THR A 242 -16.70 -2.07 -5.39
N VAL A 243 -16.75 -2.66 -6.57
CA VAL A 243 -17.71 -2.27 -7.62
C VAL A 243 -19.10 -2.74 -7.24
N ASN A 244 -20.12 -1.90 -7.51
CA ASN A 244 -21.47 -2.17 -7.09
C ASN A 244 -22.15 -3.29 -7.92
N PRO A 245 -22.42 -4.47 -7.31
CA PRO A 245 -23.04 -5.59 -8.02
C PRO A 245 -24.49 -5.33 -8.44
N GLU A 246 -25.17 -4.35 -7.87
CA GLU A 246 -26.52 -3.96 -8.30
C GLU A 246 -26.50 -3.23 -9.65
N LYS A 247 -25.40 -2.53 -9.94
CA LYS A 247 -25.15 -1.91 -11.25
C LYS A 247 -24.55 -2.92 -12.24
N TRP A 248 -23.60 -3.72 -11.76
CA TRP A 248 -22.84 -4.68 -12.54
C TRP A 248 -22.95 -6.10 -11.99
N PRO A 249 -24.06 -6.84 -12.29
CA PRO A 249 -24.28 -8.19 -11.73
C PRO A 249 -23.23 -9.23 -12.11
N LYS A 250 -22.33 -8.92 -13.05
CA LYS A 250 -21.22 -9.80 -13.44
C LYS A 250 -19.94 -9.55 -12.63
N SER A 251 -19.88 -8.43 -11.88
CA SER A 251 -18.70 -8.15 -11.06
C SER A 251 -18.54 -9.22 -9.98
N ASN A 252 -17.28 -9.58 -9.72
CA ASN A 252 -16.95 -10.55 -8.69
C ASN A 252 -16.95 -9.88 -7.30
N TYR A 253 -18.13 -9.48 -6.84
CA TYR A 253 -18.27 -8.78 -5.56
C TYR A 253 -17.75 -9.60 -4.37
N ALA A 254 -17.92 -10.94 -4.39
CA ALA A 254 -17.40 -11.79 -3.31
C ALA A 254 -15.86 -11.75 -3.24
N GLY A 255 -15.19 -11.82 -4.41
CA GLY A 255 -13.74 -11.66 -4.51
C GLY A 255 -13.28 -10.26 -4.14
N ALA A 256 -14.01 -9.23 -4.57
CA ALA A 256 -13.74 -7.84 -4.24
C ALA A 256 -13.79 -7.57 -2.72
N LEU A 257 -14.82 -8.09 -2.06
CA LEU A 257 -14.95 -7.98 -0.60
C LEU A 257 -13.88 -8.79 0.14
N ALA A 258 -13.53 -9.97 -0.37
CA ALA A 258 -12.43 -10.77 0.19
C ALA A 258 -11.10 -10.01 0.10
N PHE A 259 -10.83 -9.35 -1.04
CA PHE A 259 -9.63 -8.52 -1.21
C PHE A 259 -9.66 -7.29 -0.30
N ALA A 260 -10.79 -6.61 -0.17
CA ALA A 260 -10.94 -5.48 0.74
C ALA A 260 -10.68 -5.89 2.20
N ASN A 261 -11.24 -7.02 2.64
CA ASN A 261 -11.00 -7.57 3.98
C ASN A 261 -9.53 -7.99 4.17
N PHE A 262 -8.89 -8.52 3.14
CA PHE A 262 -7.45 -8.82 3.17
C PHE A 262 -6.62 -7.56 3.36
N MET A 263 -6.87 -6.50 2.59
CA MET A 263 -6.13 -5.24 2.70
C MET A 263 -6.28 -4.56 4.06
N THR A 264 -7.40 -4.78 4.75
CA THR A 264 -7.72 -4.13 6.03
C THR A 264 -7.53 -5.02 7.25
N ASN A 265 -7.13 -6.29 7.10
CA ASN A 265 -6.88 -7.17 8.23
C ASN A 265 -5.54 -6.83 8.94
N ALA A 266 -5.44 -7.24 10.22
CA ALA A 266 -4.29 -6.90 11.06
C ALA A 266 -2.95 -7.42 10.52
N ASP A 267 -2.91 -8.59 9.90
CA ASP A 267 -1.68 -9.20 9.39
C ASP A 267 -1.17 -8.42 8.16
N THR A 268 -2.05 -8.08 7.23
CA THR A 268 -1.71 -7.26 6.05
C THR A 268 -1.30 -5.84 6.46
N GLN A 269 -1.99 -5.25 7.44
CA GLN A 269 -1.65 -3.92 7.96
C GLN A 269 -0.26 -3.91 8.62
N ALA A 270 0.12 -4.98 9.32
CA ALA A 270 1.48 -5.13 9.86
C ALA A 270 2.55 -5.21 8.74
N LEU A 271 2.26 -5.92 7.65
CA LEU A 271 3.16 -5.98 6.49
C LEU A 271 3.30 -4.62 5.80
N ILE A 272 2.20 -3.89 5.64
CA ILE A 272 2.22 -2.52 5.09
C ILE A 272 3.13 -1.61 5.94
N ALA A 273 3.07 -1.72 7.28
CA ALA A 273 3.91 -0.94 8.20
C ALA A 273 5.41 -1.25 8.08
N GLU A 274 5.77 -2.43 7.64
CA GLU A 274 7.17 -2.87 7.49
C GLU A 274 7.67 -2.75 6.05
N PHE A 275 6.75 -2.56 5.08
CA PHE A 275 7.13 -2.52 3.67
C PHE A 275 8.10 -1.39 3.37
N GLY A 276 9.26 -1.76 2.82
CA GLY A 276 10.34 -0.84 2.44
C GLY A 276 11.37 -0.58 3.53
N VAL A 277 11.14 -0.95 4.80
CA VAL A 277 12.07 -0.68 5.91
C VAL A 277 13.44 -1.30 5.66
N ASP A 278 13.51 -2.54 5.21
CA ASP A 278 14.78 -3.23 4.93
C ASP A 278 15.60 -2.54 3.84
N LYS A 279 14.92 -1.98 2.83
CA LYS A 279 15.56 -1.37 1.66
C LYS A 279 15.88 0.11 1.86
N PHE A 280 14.97 0.85 2.51
CA PHE A 280 15.04 2.31 2.59
C PHE A 280 15.27 2.84 4.01
N GLY A 281 15.32 1.96 5.03
CA GLY A 281 15.48 2.34 6.44
C GLY A 281 14.23 2.98 7.06
N GLN A 282 13.11 3.03 6.32
CA GLN A 282 11.83 3.56 6.73
C GLN A 282 10.69 2.91 5.95
N PRO A 283 9.47 2.84 6.50
CA PRO A 283 8.32 2.32 5.77
C PRO A 283 7.97 3.24 4.59
N LEU A 284 7.46 2.65 3.51
CA LEU A 284 6.93 3.40 2.36
C LEU A 284 5.45 3.74 2.51
N PHE A 285 4.74 3.03 3.36
CA PHE A 285 3.31 3.21 3.64
C PHE A 285 3.05 3.11 5.14
N PHE A 286 1.99 3.75 5.59
CA PHE A 286 1.52 3.75 6.97
C PHE A 286 0.12 3.15 7.02
N PRO A 287 -0.13 2.11 7.84
CA PRO A 287 -1.43 1.47 7.95
C PRO A 287 -2.47 2.38 8.58
N ASP A 288 -3.70 2.36 8.04
CA ASP A 288 -4.80 3.22 8.51
C ASP A 288 -6.16 2.50 8.59
N ALA A 289 -6.20 1.17 8.47
CA ALA A 289 -7.48 0.46 8.46
C ALA A 289 -8.28 0.58 9.77
N ASP A 290 -7.66 1.01 10.85
CA ASP A 290 -8.27 1.31 12.15
C ASP A 290 -8.72 2.77 12.31
N LYS A 291 -8.51 3.61 11.28
CA LYS A 291 -8.84 5.03 11.25
C LYS A 291 -10.04 5.33 10.35
N THR A 292 -10.50 6.55 10.41
CA THR A 292 -11.51 7.13 9.51
C THR A 292 -10.91 8.21 8.63
N ASP A 293 -11.60 8.58 7.55
CA ASP A 293 -11.22 9.72 6.72
C ASP A 293 -11.04 11.01 7.55
N ALA A 294 -11.91 11.23 8.53
CA ALA A 294 -11.84 12.41 9.41
C ALA A 294 -10.57 12.45 10.29
N ASP A 295 -10.05 11.28 10.71
CA ASP A 295 -8.81 11.19 11.48
C ASP A 295 -7.59 11.63 10.64
N LEU A 296 -7.71 11.60 9.31
CA LEU A 296 -6.70 12.03 8.35
C LEU A 296 -7.01 13.42 7.74
N GLY A 297 -8.04 14.11 8.22
CA GLY A 297 -8.44 15.43 7.73
C GLY A 297 -9.13 15.42 6.36
N LEU A 298 -9.68 14.30 5.92
CA LEU A 298 -10.36 14.11 4.65
C LEU A 298 -11.89 14.24 4.82
N GLU A 299 -12.42 15.40 5.12
CA GLU A 299 -13.86 15.64 5.21
C GLU A 299 -14.52 15.95 3.86
#